data_28ec5e4d72bfc8ef47a06b3fd24bdcc3
#
_entry.id   28ec5e4d72bfc8ef47a06b3fd24bdcc3
#
_cell.length_a   1.000
_cell.length_b   1.000
_cell.length_c   1.000
_cell.angle_alpha   90.00
_cell.angle_beta   90.00
_cell.angle_gamma   90.00
#
_symmetry.space_group_name_H-M   'P 1'
#
loop_
_entity.id
_entity.type
_entity.pdbx_description
1 polymer ?
#
loop_
_entity_poly.entity_id
_entity_poly.type
_entity_poly.pdbx_seq_one_letter_code
_entity_poly.pdbx_strand_id
1 'polypeptide(L)'
;MHTYSKKELMNLITGKLRRNFGRDVEEATSLHMFKACALVLRDIINERQLATEDRVSTEHLRQVHYLSLEFLMGRSLMKNAYNLGLLAPLTAAIEALGFSAPDLFETEPDAGLGNGGLGRLAACYLDSMTTLEVPATGYSICYELGIFKQKIVDGQQVELPDDWLGLGDAWLIPKMDETEEVRFGGKVEDVWDQSGHHVKHTGYDTVLAVPKDMEIAGYATQHSNVLRLWDAKSPTPVDMDLFSSGQYLKAVEQQAMAETISKILYPEDNHYEGKSLRLKQQYFFVSATIQSIVRKHRAEYGTLRNFHQKHVIQINDTHPTLAIPELMRILLDEEGYGWEAAWHIVTHCVAYTNHTVLAEALERWPQQLIQTLLPRIWQILTEISGRYQQELTDYFHGDLSKVAPMAIIWGGEVRMANLCVCACFKVNGVSALHTGILKADVFKDAYQRQPEKFQNVTNGVDHRR
;
A
#
# COMPACT_ATOMS: atom_id res chain seq x y z
N MET A 1 -6.37 23.59 -21.40
CA MET A 1 -5.49 22.40 -21.47
C MET A 1 -4.37 22.73 -22.46
N HIS A 2 -3.11 22.75 -22.03
CA HIS A 2 -2.01 22.87 -22.99
C HIS A 2 -1.94 21.58 -23.84
N THR A 3 -2.08 21.72 -25.15
CA THR A 3 -2.06 20.60 -26.07
C THR A 3 -0.66 20.54 -26.69
N TYR A 4 0.13 19.56 -26.28
CA TYR A 4 1.49 19.39 -26.82
C TYR A 4 1.44 18.93 -28.27
N SER A 5 2.08 19.70 -29.15
CA SER A 5 2.28 19.30 -30.54
C SER A 5 3.38 18.24 -30.68
N LYS A 6 3.39 17.52 -31.80
CA LYS A 6 4.49 16.62 -32.21
C LYS A 6 5.88 17.28 -32.02
N LYS A 7 6.03 18.53 -32.48
CA LYS A 7 7.33 19.25 -32.46
C LYS A 7 7.76 19.57 -31.03
N GLU A 8 6.82 19.96 -30.15
CA GLU A 8 7.12 20.21 -28.73
C GLU A 8 7.55 18.92 -28.02
N LEU A 9 6.83 17.80 -28.26
CA LEU A 9 7.21 16.51 -27.69
C LEU A 9 8.58 16.05 -28.19
N MET A 10 8.90 16.21 -29.48
CA MET A 10 10.24 15.92 -30.03
C MET A 10 11.32 16.71 -29.28
N ASN A 11 11.10 18.01 -29.07
CA ASN A 11 12.05 18.87 -28.36
C ASN A 11 12.23 18.46 -26.90
N LEU A 12 11.13 18.13 -26.20
CA LEU A 12 11.16 17.67 -24.81
C LEU A 12 11.90 16.33 -24.69
N ILE A 13 11.60 15.36 -25.56
CA ILE A 13 12.25 14.05 -25.59
C ILE A 13 13.74 14.19 -25.87
N THR A 14 14.13 14.94 -26.92
CA THR A 14 15.54 15.20 -27.24
C THR A 14 16.24 15.91 -26.06
N GLY A 15 15.56 16.85 -25.43
CA GLY A 15 16.06 17.51 -24.22
C GLY A 15 16.30 16.55 -23.06
N LYS A 16 15.41 15.57 -22.84
CA LYS A 16 15.60 14.51 -21.83
C LYS A 16 16.75 13.58 -22.20
N LEU A 17 16.87 13.17 -23.45
CA LEU A 17 18.01 12.34 -23.91
C LEU A 17 19.35 13.01 -23.58
N ARG A 18 19.50 14.28 -23.92
CA ARG A 18 20.75 15.02 -23.68
C ARG A 18 21.03 15.25 -22.21
N ARG A 19 20.04 15.74 -21.44
CA ARG A 19 20.26 16.15 -20.04
C ARG A 19 20.31 14.98 -19.06
N ASN A 20 19.55 13.92 -19.29
CA ASN A 20 19.48 12.80 -18.34
C ASN A 20 20.38 11.63 -18.74
N PHE A 21 20.69 11.47 -20.03
CA PHE A 21 21.47 10.32 -20.53
C PHE A 21 22.77 10.70 -21.27
N GLY A 22 23.00 11.99 -21.54
CA GLY A 22 24.16 12.46 -22.29
C GLY A 22 24.24 11.88 -23.69
N ARG A 23 23.08 11.72 -24.36
CA ARG A 23 22.97 11.10 -25.68
C ARG A 23 22.21 12.00 -26.65
N ASP A 24 22.64 12.04 -27.89
CA ASP A 24 21.85 12.53 -29.03
C ASP A 24 20.93 11.41 -29.55
N VAL A 25 19.98 11.78 -30.41
CA VAL A 25 18.96 10.84 -30.92
C VAL A 25 19.61 9.67 -31.69
N GLU A 26 20.66 9.95 -32.44
CA GLU A 26 21.41 8.98 -33.27
C GLU A 26 22.16 7.94 -32.41
N GLU A 27 22.49 8.29 -31.18
CA GLU A 27 23.19 7.42 -30.23
C GLU A 27 22.26 6.74 -29.24
N ALA A 28 20.96 7.11 -29.20
CA ALA A 28 20.01 6.61 -28.26
C ALA A 28 19.58 5.18 -28.59
N THR A 29 19.54 4.32 -27.57
CA THR A 29 18.89 2.99 -27.67
C THR A 29 17.40 3.10 -27.44
N SER A 30 16.63 2.03 -27.74
CA SER A 30 15.20 1.96 -27.41
C SER A 30 14.93 2.18 -25.91
N LEU A 31 15.81 1.70 -25.03
CA LEU A 31 15.71 1.93 -23.59
C LEU A 31 15.89 3.42 -23.22
N HIS A 32 16.86 4.11 -23.82
CA HIS A 32 17.03 5.55 -23.61
C HIS A 32 15.81 6.33 -24.11
N MET A 33 15.28 5.98 -25.28
CA MET A 33 14.09 6.61 -25.86
C MET A 33 12.85 6.37 -24.99
N PHE A 34 12.62 5.12 -24.55
CA PHE A 34 11.54 4.78 -23.60
C PHE A 34 11.61 5.66 -22.35
N LYS A 35 12.77 5.69 -21.68
CA LYS A 35 12.95 6.49 -20.46
C LYS A 35 12.76 7.99 -20.71
N ALA A 36 13.26 8.51 -21.83
CA ALA A 36 13.07 9.92 -22.17
C ALA A 36 11.59 10.27 -22.36
N CYS A 37 10.82 9.41 -23.06
CA CYS A 37 9.37 9.56 -23.21
C CYS A 37 8.64 9.47 -21.85
N ALA A 38 8.99 8.49 -21.04
CA ALA A 38 8.41 8.33 -19.70
C ALA A 38 8.66 9.55 -18.82
N LEU A 39 9.89 10.08 -18.81
CA LEU A 39 10.25 11.28 -18.05
C LEU A 39 9.50 12.53 -18.53
N VAL A 40 9.23 12.66 -19.84
CA VAL A 40 8.41 13.77 -20.37
C VAL A 40 6.97 13.67 -19.88
N LEU A 41 6.36 12.47 -19.95
CA LEU A 41 4.99 12.29 -19.46
C LEU A 41 4.92 12.48 -17.94
N ARG A 42 5.92 11.99 -17.20
CA ARG A 42 6.01 12.16 -15.75
C ARG A 42 6.06 13.63 -15.35
N ASP A 43 6.85 14.46 -16.01
CA ASP A 43 6.88 15.90 -15.76
C ASP A 43 5.50 16.53 -15.91
N ILE A 44 4.77 16.17 -16.96
CA ILE A 44 3.41 16.68 -17.22
C ILE A 44 2.43 16.22 -16.14
N ILE A 45 2.56 14.98 -15.67
CA ILE A 45 1.69 14.44 -14.61
C ILE A 45 2.03 15.10 -13.27
N ASN A 46 3.31 15.33 -12.97
CA ASN A 46 3.74 16.02 -11.74
C ASN A 46 3.15 17.42 -11.62
N GLU A 47 3.11 18.20 -12.73
CA GLU A 47 2.46 19.51 -12.72
C GLU A 47 0.97 19.42 -12.37
N ARG A 48 0.27 18.39 -12.86
CA ARG A 48 -1.13 18.11 -12.52
C ARG A 48 -1.28 17.68 -11.06
N GLN A 49 -0.34 16.86 -10.56
CA GLN A 49 -0.36 16.42 -9.18
C GLN A 49 -0.23 17.58 -8.20
N LEU A 50 0.68 18.51 -8.44
CA LEU A 50 0.83 19.71 -7.63
C LEU A 50 -0.48 20.55 -7.61
N ALA A 51 -1.11 20.72 -8.76
CA ALA A 51 -2.40 21.43 -8.84
C ALA A 51 -3.54 20.68 -8.14
N THR A 52 -3.50 19.33 -8.17
CA THR A 52 -4.46 18.50 -7.44
C THR A 52 -4.28 18.62 -5.93
N GLU A 53 -3.04 18.55 -5.44
CA GLU A 53 -2.71 18.71 -4.01
C GLU A 53 -3.13 20.07 -3.48
N ASP A 54 -2.85 21.14 -4.23
CA ASP A 54 -3.30 22.52 -3.90
C ASP A 54 -4.82 22.60 -3.77
N ARG A 55 -5.55 22.02 -4.73
CA ARG A 55 -7.01 21.96 -4.69
C ARG A 55 -7.52 21.17 -3.47
N VAL A 56 -6.96 19.99 -3.22
CA VAL A 56 -7.36 19.13 -2.09
C VAL A 56 -7.18 19.86 -0.76
N SER A 57 -6.06 20.56 -0.58
CA SER A 57 -5.77 21.32 0.63
C SER A 57 -6.68 22.56 0.74
N THR A 58 -6.81 23.36 -0.32
CA THR A 58 -7.59 24.60 -0.32
C THR A 58 -9.09 24.35 -0.10
N GLU A 59 -9.63 23.32 -0.73
CA GLU A 59 -11.06 22.96 -0.62
C GLU A 59 -11.32 21.99 0.54
N HIS A 60 -10.30 21.57 1.27
CA HIS A 60 -10.38 20.60 2.37
C HIS A 60 -11.14 19.32 2.00
N LEU A 61 -10.85 18.79 0.83
CA LEU A 61 -11.55 17.62 0.30
C LEU A 61 -11.29 16.37 1.13
N ARG A 62 -12.29 15.51 1.20
CA ARG A 62 -12.13 14.18 1.82
C ARG A 62 -11.30 13.30 0.92
N GLN A 63 -10.34 12.57 1.52
CA GLN A 63 -9.36 11.75 0.81
C GLN A 63 -9.58 10.25 1.07
N VAL A 64 -9.35 9.44 0.04
CA VAL A 64 -9.38 7.98 0.11
C VAL A 64 -7.95 7.45 0.16
N HIS A 65 -7.66 6.62 1.15
CA HIS A 65 -6.39 5.91 1.31
C HIS A 65 -6.63 4.43 1.05
N TYR A 66 -6.22 3.95 -0.12
CA TYR A 66 -6.46 2.59 -0.56
C TYR A 66 -5.22 1.73 -0.25
N LEU A 67 -5.29 0.92 0.82
CA LEU A 67 -4.21 0.06 1.28
C LEU A 67 -4.35 -1.32 0.66
N SER A 68 -3.36 -1.76 -0.10
CA SER A 68 -3.32 -3.08 -0.70
C SER A 68 -1.90 -3.62 -0.72
N LEU A 69 -1.74 -4.91 -0.48
CA LEU A 69 -0.43 -5.57 -0.56
C LEU A 69 0.07 -5.68 -2.01
N GLU A 70 -0.82 -5.51 -2.99
CA GLU A 70 -0.48 -5.55 -4.41
C GLU A 70 -1.28 -4.53 -5.25
N PHE A 71 -0.61 -4.01 -6.28
CA PHE A 71 -1.18 -3.20 -7.34
C PHE A 71 -0.66 -3.71 -8.70
N LEU A 72 -1.48 -4.47 -9.42
CA LEU A 72 -1.11 -4.99 -10.74
C LEU A 72 -1.25 -3.89 -11.80
N MET A 73 -0.26 -3.00 -11.86
CA MET A 73 -0.30 -1.78 -12.67
C MET A 73 -0.13 -2.04 -14.16
N GLY A 74 0.63 -3.05 -14.55
CA GLY A 74 1.04 -3.25 -15.94
C GLY A 74 2.01 -2.14 -16.41
N ARG A 75 2.03 -1.89 -17.72
CA ARG A 75 2.85 -0.85 -18.37
C ARG A 75 2.19 0.52 -18.31
N SER A 76 2.96 1.56 -18.12
CA SER A 76 2.47 2.91 -17.84
C SER A 76 2.62 3.89 -19.01
N LEU A 77 3.60 3.72 -19.90
CA LEU A 77 3.92 4.70 -20.96
C LEU A 77 2.74 4.95 -21.90
N MET A 78 2.26 3.90 -22.55
CA MET A 78 1.15 4.01 -23.50
C MET A 78 -0.14 4.46 -22.82
N LYS A 79 -0.43 3.89 -21.62
CA LYS A 79 -1.61 4.24 -20.84
C LYS A 79 -1.60 5.72 -20.41
N ASN A 80 -0.49 6.21 -19.88
CA ASN A 80 -0.37 7.62 -19.47
C ASN A 80 -0.49 8.54 -20.68
N ALA A 81 0.17 8.21 -21.82
CA ALA A 81 0.01 8.96 -23.06
C ALA A 81 -1.47 9.02 -23.51
N TYR A 82 -2.20 7.92 -23.40
CA TYR A 82 -3.61 7.85 -23.73
C TYR A 82 -4.47 8.73 -22.78
N ASN A 83 -4.29 8.58 -21.46
CA ASN A 83 -5.05 9.32 -20.46
C ASN A 83 -4.80 10.84 -20.56
N LEU A 84 -3.58 11.24 -20.91
CA LEU A 84 -3.20 12.63 -21.13
C LEU A 84 -3.71 13.21 -22.47
N GLY A 85 -4.25 12.37 -23.36
CA GLY A 85 -4.63 12.76 -24.73
C GLY A 85 -3.41 12.98 -25.66
N LEU A 86 -2.26 12.42 -25.30
CA LEU A 86 -0.98 12.61 -25.99
C LEU A 86 -0.54 11.40 -26.82
N LEU A 87 -1.33 10.30 -26.89
CA LEU A 87 -0.88 9.08 -27.57
C LEU A 87 -0.53 9.33 -29.05
N ALA A 88 -1.42 9.97 -29.80
CA ALA A 88 -1.18 10.23 -31.23
C ALA A 88 0.01 11.18 -31.48
N PRO A 89 0.13 12.36 -30.84
CA PRO A 89 1.29 13.22 -31.05
C PRO A 89 2.59 12.62 -30.50
N LEU A 90 2.56 11.80 -29.43
CA LEU A 90 3.74 11.10 -28.92
C LEU A 90 4.21 10.02 -29.90
N THR A 91 3.30 9.18 -30.42
CA THR A 91 3.61 8.18 -31.46
C THR A 91 4.28 8.86 -32.68
N ALA A 92 3.67 9.94 -33.19
CA ALA A 92 4.23 10.69 -34.31
C ALA A 92 5.60 11.33 -34.00
N ALA A 93 5.85 11.72 -32.75
CA ALA A 93 7.14 12.25 -32.32
C ALA A 93 8.22 11.15 -32.28
N ILE A 94 7.89 9.98 -31.70
CA ILE A 94 8.78 8.82 -31.62
C ILE A 94 9.20 8.36 -33.02
N GLU A 95 8.23 8.22 -33.93
CA GLU A 95 8.48 7.81 -35.33
C GLU A 95 9.35 8.84 -36.09
N ALA A 96 9.11 10.14 -35.86
CA ALA A 96 9.93 11.18 -36.48
C ALA A 96 11.36 11.25 -35.92
N LEU A 97 11.58 10.72 -34.71
CA LEU A 97 12.92 10.55 -34.13
C LEU A 97 13.59 9.24 -34.57
N GLY A 98 12.98 8.45 -35.48
CA GLY A 98 13.54 7.26 -36.06
C GLY A 98 13.31 5.96 -35.28
N PHE A 99 12.38 5.93 -34.33
CA PHE A 99 12.04 4.74 -33.55
C PHE A 99 10.65 4.20 -33.90
N SER A 100 10.45 2.90 -33.75
CA SER A 100 9.14 2.26 -33.85
C SER A 100 8.38 2.48 -32.54
N ALA A 101 7.25 3.17 -32.59
CA ALA A 101 6.45 3.41 -31.39
C ALA A 101 5.87 2.11 -30.78
N PRO A 102 5.34 1.14 -31.56
CA PRO A 102 4.90 -0.15 -31.01
C PRO A 102 6.02 -0.90 -30.27
N ASP A 103 7.23 -0.98 -30.87
CA ASP A 103 8.36 -1.67 -30.24
C ASP A 103 8.82 -0.95 -28.97
N LEU A 104 8.71 0.38 -28.98
CA LEU A 104 9.07 1.19 -27.82
C LEU A 104 8.12 0.95 -26.63
N PHE A 105 6.82 0.85 -26.88
CA PHE A 105 5.85 0.52 -25.84
C PHE A 105 6.07 -0.88 -25.27
N GLU A 106 6.59 -1.83 -26.06
CA GLU A 106 6.97 -3.18 -25.59
C GLU A 106 8.29 -3.22 -24.81
N THR A 107 9.10 -2.15 -24.86
CA THR A 107 10.36 -2.07 -24.09
C THR A 107 10.12 -1.91 -22.59
N GLU A 108 8.97 -1.35 -22.20
CA GLU A 108 8.61 -1.16 -20.78
C GLU A 108 8.30 -2.51 -20.11
N PRO A 109 8.97 -2.86 -19.00
CA PRO A 109 8.57 -4.03 -18.22
C PRO A 109 7.26 -3.76 -17.46
N ASP A 110 6.47 -4.81 -17.24
CA ASP A 110 5.36 -4.72 -16.29
C ASP A 110 5.88 -4.45 -14.88
N ALA A 111 5.22 -3.55 -14.16
CA ALA A 111 5.59 -3.29 -12.77
C ALA A 111 5.36 -4.53 -11.91
N GLY A 112 6.40 -5.02 -11.24
CA GLY A 112 6.39 -6.22 -10.40
C GLY A 112 5.69 -6.01 -9.04
N LEU A 113 4.55 -5.31 -9.04
CA LEU A 113 3.83 -4.85 -7.84
C LEU A 113 2.54 -5.62 -7.57
N GLY A 114 2.22 -6.62 -8.36
CA GLY A 114 0.98 -7.40 -8.21
C GLY A 114 1.01 -8.71 -8.97
N ASN A 115 0.04 -9.59 -8.69
CA ASN A 115 -0.04 -10.91 -9.28
C ASN A 115 -1.41 -11.25 -9.85
N GLY A 116 -2.49 -10.98 -9.11
CA GLY A 116 -3.81 -11.50 -9.42
C GLY A 116 -4.94 -10.47 -9.40
N GLY A 117 -6.16 -10.99 -9.23
CA GLY A 117 -7.39 -10.21 -9.27
C GLY A 117 -7.46 -9.10 -8.22
N LEU A 118 -6.93 -9.34 -7.01
CA LEU A 118 -6.88 -8.35 -5.94
C LEU A 118 -6.04 -7.13 -6.35
N GLY A 119 -4.82 -7.36 -6.86
CA GLY A 119 -3.94 -6.30 -7.32
C GLY A 119 -4.46 -5.59 -8.57
N ARG A 120 -5.12 -6.34 -9.49
CA ARG A 120 -5.74 -5.73 -10.66
C ARG A 120 -6.92 -4.83 -10.29
N LEU A 121 -7.73 -5.26 -9.33
CA LEU A 121 -8.84 -4.44 -8.82
C LEU A 121 -8.32 -3.14 -8.19
N ALA A 122 -7.28 -3.22 -7.36
CA ALA A 122 -6.65 -2.05 -6.75
C ALA A 122 -6.16 -1.05 -7.81
N ALA A 123 -5.48 -1.53 -8.85
CA ALA A 123 -5.00 -0.72 -9.96
C ALA A 123 -6.16 -0.06 -10.75
N CYS A 124 -7.24 -0.81 -11.02
CA CYS A 124 -8.44 -0.28 -11.70
C CYS A 124 -9.17 0.77 -10.86
N TYR A 125 -9.31 0.55 -9.55
CA TYR A 125 -9.92 1.54 -8.67
C TYR A 125 -9.13 2.84 -8.61
N LEU A 126 -7.80 2.76 -8.54
CA LEU A 126 -6.96 3.96 -8.50
C LEU A 126 -7.12 4.78 -9.79
N ASP A 127 -7.14 4.13 -10.96
CA ASP A 127 -7.43 4.80 -12.24
C ASP A 127 -8.84 5.40 -12.30
N SER A 128 -9.83 4.65 -11.83
CA SER A 128 -11.23 5.12 -11.84
C SER A 128 -11.43 6.31 -10.90
N MET A 129 -10.88 6.25 -9.69
CA MET A 129 -10.92 7.37 -8.74
C MET A 129 -10.24 8.60 -9.33
N THR A 130 -9.09 8.43 -9.98
CA THR A 130 -8.38 9.54 -10.63
C THR A 130 -9.20 10.16 -11.76
N THR A 131 -9.82 9.33 -12.61
CA THR A 131 -10.66 9.79 -13.72
C THR A 131 -11.93 10.50 -13.25
N LEU A 132 -12.49 10.08 -12.10
CA LEU A 132 -13.64 10.69 -11.46
C LEU A 132 -13.28 11.86 -10.55
N GLU A 133 -12.02 12.27 -10.52
CA GLU A 133 -11.48 13.35 -9.70
C GLU A 133 -11.71 13.17 -8.19
N VAL A 134 -11.76 11.92 -7.74
CA VAL A 134 -11.79 11.57 -6.32
C VAL A 134 -10.36 11.61 -5.79
N PRO A 135 -10.05 12.47 -4.79
CA PRO A 135 -8.73 12.49 -4.17
C PRO A 135 -8.41 11.16 -3.52
N ALA A 136 -7.39 10.49 -4.02
CA ALA A 136 -7.02 9.17 -3.54
C ALA A 136 -5.50 8.95 -3.55
N THR A 137 -5.02 8.15 -2.61
CA THR A 137 -3.66 7.62 -2.62
C THR A 137 -3.72 6.11 -2.41
N GLY A 138 -3.08 5.36 -3.33
CA GLY A 138 -2.83 3.94 -3.14
C GLY A 138 -1.56 3.75 -2.31
N TYR A 139 -1.52 2.72 -1.47
CA TYR A 139 -0.34 2.40 -0.66
C TYR A 139 -0.01 0.92 -0.75
N SER A 140 1.28 0.63 -0.98
CA SER A 140 1.83 -0.74 -1.02
C SER A 140 3.32 -0.73 -0.68
N ILE A 141 3.97 -1.87 -0.91
CA ILE A 141 5.42 -2.04 -0.79
C ILE A 141 6.06 -1.87 -2.17
N CYS A 142 7.22 -1.22 -2.22
CA CYS A 142 8.07 -1.15 -3.40
C CYS A 142 8.88 -2.44 -3.54
N TYR A 143 8.25 -3.52 -4.03
CA TYR A 143 8.95 -4.78 -4.20
C TYR A 143 10.09 -4.64 -5.21
N GLU A 144 11.28 -5.12 -4.84
CA GLU A 144 12.43 -5.15 -5.74
C GLU A 144 12.22 -6.18 -6.86
N LEU A 145 11.66 -7.33 -6.50
CA LEU A 145 11.33 -8.40 -7.42
C LEU A 145 9.83 -8.67 -7.40
N GLY A 146 9.22 -8.85 -8.58
CA GLY A 146 7.88 -9.39 -8.71
C GLY A 146 7.79 -10.85 -8.23
N ILE A 147 6.63 -11.50 -8.42
CA ILE A 147 6.47 -12.90 -8.00
C ILE A 147 7.44 -13.80 -8.75
N PHE A 148 7.37 -13.82 -10.08
CA PHE A 148 8.30 -14.50 -10.97
C PHE A 148 8.06 -14.08 -12.43
N LYS A 149 9.09 -14.22 -13.24
CA LYS A 149 9.03 -14.10 -14.70
C LYS A 149 8.97 -15.48 -15.31
N GLN A 150 7.95 -15.75 -16.12
CA GLN A 150 7.81 -17.01 -16.83
C GLN A 150 8.69 -17.02 -18.09
N LYS A 151 9.38 -18.15 -18.32
CA LYS A 151 10.11 -18.45 -19.54
C LYS A 151 9.79 -19.86 -19.99
N ILE A 152 9.71 -20.09 -21.29
CA ILE A 152 9.62 -21.44 -21.86
C ILE A 152 11.02 -21.87 -22.30
N VAL A 153 11.50 -22.97 -21.74
CA VAL A 153 12.77 -23.61 -22.08
C VAL A 153 12.49 -25.07 -22.38
N ASP A 154 12.88 -25.54 -23.58
CA ASP A 154 12.65 -26.92 -24.04
C ASP A 154 11.17 -27.38 -23.94
N GLY A 155 10.23 -26.45 -24.18
CA GLY A 155 8.78 -26.71 -24.11
C GLY A 155 8.19 -26.74 -22.67
N GLN A 156 8.99 -26.47 -21.66
CA GLN A 156 8.58 -26.45 -20.25
C GLN A 156 8.63 -25.02 -19.68
N GLN A 157 7.71 -24.68 -18.82
CA GLN A 157 7.73 -23.43 -18.07
C GLN A 157 8.86 -23.44 -17.05
N VAL A 158 9.64 -22.36 -17.02
CA VAL A 158 10.67 -22.07 -16.02
C VAL A 158 10.37 -20.75 -15.39
N GLU A 159 10.46 -20.68 -14.06
CA GLU A 159 10.27 -19.47 -13.28
C GLU A 159 11.62 -18.81 -13.00
N LEU A 160 11.71 -17.51 -13.27
CA LEU A 160 12.91 -16.69 -13.05
C LEU A 160 12.57 -15.52 -12.14
N PRO A 161 13.53 -14.93 -11.41
CA PRO A 161 13.32 -13.67 -10.71
C PRO A 161 12.81 -12.58 -11.66
N ASP A 162 11.74 -11.90 -11.27
CA ASP A 162 11.17 -10.78 -12.02
C ASP A 162 11.80 -9.46 -11.57
N ASP A 163 13.02 -9.21 -12.07
CA ASP A 163 13.76 -7.95 -11.81
C ASP A 163 13.24 -6.85 -12.72
N TRP A 164 12.06 -6.31 -12.40
CA TRP A 164 11.40 -5.26 -13.17
C TRP A 164 12.07 -3.88 -13.04
N LEU A 165 12.84 -3.68 -11.97
CA LEU A 165 13.63 -2.47 -11.73
C LEU A 165 15.05 -2.53 -12.31
N GLY A 166 15.51 -3.69 -12.77
CA GLY A 166 16.88 -3.91 -13.23
C GLY A 166 17.29 -3.04 -14.42
N LEU A 167 16.33 -2.62 -15.25
CA LEU A 167 16.59 -1.65 -16.33
C LEU A 167 16.60 -0.19 -15.84
N GLY A 168 16.45 0.02 -14.53
CA GLY A 168 16.30 1.33 -13.90
C GLY A 168 14.89 1.90 -14.07
N ASP A 169 14.48 2.64 -13.07
CA ASP A 169 13.13 3.17 -12.96
C ASP A 169 12.96 4.52 -13.70
N ALA A 170 11.78 4.73 -14.28
CA ALA A 170 11.41 5.99 -14.93
C ALA A 170 10.20 6.67 -14.26
N TRP A 171 9.41 5.94 -13.48
CA TRP A 171 8.13 6.42 -12.95
C TRP A 171 8.17 6.78 -11.47
N LEU A 172 9.02 6.10 -10.66
CA LEU A 172 9.06 6.31 -9.22
C LEU A 172 9.84 7.57 -8.84
N ILE A 173 9.29 8.33 -7.92
CA ILE A 173 9.91 9.54 -7.37
C ILE A 173 10.18 9.31 -5.89
N PRO A 174 11.44 9.12 -5.46
CA PRO A 174 11.75 8.96 -4.05
C PRO A 174 11.52 10.27 -3.29
N LYS A 175 10.87 10.15 -2.11
CA LYS A 175 10.59 11.24 -1.18
C LYS A 175 11.34 10.99 0.13
N MET A 176 12.65 11.14 0.11
CA MET A 176 13.55 10.82 1.25
C MET A 176 13.21 11.61 2.52
N ASP A 177 12.70 12.82 2.37
CA ASP A 177 12.26 13.72 3.43
C ASP A 177 10.94 13.31 4.10
N GLU A 178 10.20 12.37 3.48
CA GLU A 178 8.98 11.79 4.02
C GLU A 178 9.18 10.36 4.58
N THR A 179 10.42 9.98 4.89
CA THR A 179 10.75 8.66 5.45
C THR A 179 10.12 8.49 6.83
N GLU A 180 9.53 7.30 7.08
CA GLU A 180 8.93 6.93 8.36
C GLU A 180 9.72 5.80 9.02
N GLU A 181 9.71 5.75 10.36
CA GLU A 181 10.33 4.68 11.14
C GLU A 181 9.30 3.63 11.53
N VAL A 182 9.59 2.37 11.23
CA VAL A 182 8.76 1.22 11.64
C VAL A 182 9.53 0.36 12.63
N ARG A 183 8.90 0.04 13.77
CA ARG A 183 9.53 -0.64 14.90
C ARG A 183 9.02 -2.06 15.04
N PHE A 184 9.94 -3.00 15.25
CA PHE A 184 9.65 -4.42 15.44
C PHE A 184 10.27 -4.95 16.74
N GLY A 185 9.58 -5.88 17.41
CA GLY A 185 10.08 -6.51 18.63
C GLY A 185 10.17 -5.56 19.81
N GLY A 186 11.14 -5.81 20.68
CA GLY A 186 11.38 -5.02 21.88
C GLY A 186 10.49 -5.38 23.05
N LYS A 187 10.46 -4.49 24.05
CA LYS A 187 9.68 -4.60 25.28
C LYS A 187 8.81 -3.37 25.46
N VAL A 188 7.61 -3.59 25.92
CA VAL A 188 6.65 -2.53 26.22
C VAL A 188 6.33 -2.55 27.70
N GLU A 189 6.44 -1.39 28.35
CA GLU A 189 6.21 -1.19 29.77
C GLU A 189 5.20 -0.07 29.97
N ASP A 190 4.20 -0.30 30.84
CA ASP A 190 3.29 0.73 31.30
C ASP A 190 3.96 1.57 32.36
N VAL A 191 4.04 2.87 32.14
CA VAL A 191 4.66 3.83 33.06
C VAL A 191 3.60 4.79 33.58
N TRP A 192 3.58 4.99 34.90
CA TRP A 192 2.71 5.92 35.60
C TRP A 192 3.57 6.97 36.29
N ASP A 193 3.42 8.22 35.88
CA ASP A 193 4.10 9.34 36.52
C ASP A 193 3.14 10.53 36.72
N GLN A 194 3.69 11.71 36.98
CA GLN A 194 2.90 12.94 37.21
C GLN A 194 2.12 13.40 35.97
N SER A 195 2.51 12.98 34.77
CA SER A 195 1.81 13.26 33.52
C SER A 195 0.68 12.27 33.24
N GLY A 196 0.57 11.20 34.01
CA GLY A 196 -0.43 10.13 33.88
C GLY A 196 0.15 8.82 33.39
N HIS A 197 -0.71 8.02 32.74
CA HIS A 197 -0.32 6.77 32.10
C HIS A 197 0.30 7.02 30.72
N HIS A 198 1.45 6.43 30.45
CA HIS A 198 2.05 6.37 29.13
C HIS A 198 2.79 5.05 28.93
N VAL A 199 3.07 4.73 27.68
CA VAL A 199 3.70 3.47 27.29
C VAL A 199 5.13 3.72 26.83
N LYS A 200 6.08 2.96 27.40
CA LYS A 200 7.48 3.00 27.01
C LYS A 200 7.83 1.76 26.20
N HIS A 201 8.22 1.95 24.94
CA HIS A 201 8.70 0.89 24.07
C HIS A 201 10.22 0.98 23.92
N THR A 202 10.95 -0.09 24.21
CA THR A 202 12.42 -0.13 24.26
C THR A 202 12.97 -1.42 23.62
N GLY A 203 14.23 -1.36 23.14
CA GLY A 203 14.92 -2.56 22.60
C GLY A 203 14.29 -3.11 21.33
N TYR A 204 13.65 -2.27 20.55
CA TYR A 204 13.07 -2.63 19.25
C TYR A 204 14.08 -2.48 18.12
N ASP A 205 13.87 -3.23 17.05
CA ASP A 205 14.55 -3.03 15.78
C ASP A 205 13.81 -1.98 14.94
N THR A 206 14.56 -1.09 14.29
CA THR A 206 14.00 -0.05 13.42
C THR A 206 14.26 -0.38 11.96
N VAL A 207 13.23 -0.24 11.13
CA VAL A 207 13.32 -0.26 9.68
C VAL A 207 12.81 1.08 9.15
N LEU A 208 13.58 1.69 8.25
CA LEU A 208 13.17 2.92 7.57
C LEU A 208 12.28 2.59 6.38
N ALA A 209 11.12 3.20 6.34
CA ALA A 209 10.21 3.12 5.20
C ALA A 209 10.38 4.37 4.33
N VAL A 210 11.08 4.22 3.20
CA VAL A 210 11.35 5.30 2.26
C VAL A 210 10.27 5.30 1.20
N PRO A 211 9.44 6.37 1.07
CA PRO A 211 8.38 6.38 0.08
C PRO A 211 8.92 6.70 -1.31
N LYS A 212 8.38 5.98 -2.30
CA LYS A 212 8.56 6.24 -3.73
C LYS A 212 7.18 6.41 -4.33
N ASP A 213 6.90 7.58 -4.89
CA ASP A 213 5.61 7.92 -5.45
C ASP A 213 5.59 7.67 -6.96
N MET A 214 4.50 7.05 -7.43
CA MET A 214 4.15 6.89 -8.84
C MET A 214 2.86 7.67 -9.08
N GLU A 215 2.92 8.71 -9.90
CA GLU A 215 1.75 9.51 -10.22
C GLU A 215 0.84 8.79 -11.23
N ILE A 216 -0.45 8.92 -11.01
CA ILE A 216 -1.51 8.29 -11.81
C ILE A 216 -2.32 9.37 -12.52
N ALA A 217 -2.18 9.46 -13.82
CA ALA A 217 -2.95 10.39 -14.63
C ALA A 217 -4.39 9.91 -14.82
N GLY A 218 -5.37 10.79 -14.59
CA GLY A 218 -6.76 10.53 -14.93
C GLY A 218 -7.03 10.67 -16.43
N TYR A 219 -8.03 9.94 -16.94
CA TYR A 219 -8.43 10.02 -18.34
C TYR A 219 -9.22 11.32 -18.62
N ALA A 220 -8.73 12.11 -19.55
CA ALA A 220 -9.35 13.35 -20.00
C ALA A 220 -9.67 14.37 -18.88
N THR A 221 -8.93 14.33 -17.78
CA THR A 221 -9.04 15.26 -16.65
C THR A 221 -7.68 15.86 -16.30
N GLN A 222 -7.67 16.94 -15.50
CA GLN A 222 -6.45 17.54 -14.94
C GLN A 222 -6.07 16.91 -13.59
N HIS A 223 -6.93 16.06 -13.04
CA HIS A 223 -6.70 15.41 -11.75
C HIS A 223 -5.64 14.29 -11.88
N SER A 224 -4.78 14.21 -10.89
CA SER A 224 -3.81 13.14 -10.72
C SER A 224 -3.89 12.61 -9.29
N ASN A 225 -3.66 11.33 -9.11
CA ASN A 225 -3.51 10.68 -7.80
C ASN A 225 -2.13 10.04 -7.69
N VAL A 226 -1.83 9.47 -6.53
CA VAL A 226 -0.52 8.86 -6.26
C VAL A 226 -0.69 7.39 -5.85
N LEU A 227 0.21 6.54 -6.33
CA LEU A 227 0.52 5.25 -5.73
C LEU A 227 1.84 5.41 -4.96
N ARG A 228 1.76 5.40 -3.63
CA ARG A 228 2.92 5.47 -2.73
C ARG A 228 3.40 4.07 -2.38
N LEU A 229 4.66 3.81 -2.67
CA LEU A 229 5.32 2.53 -2.47
C LEU A 229 6.44 2.66 -1.42
N TRP A 230 6.38 1.85 -0.39
CA TRP A 230 7.34 1.88 0.70
C TRP A 230 8.52 0.93 0.44
N ASP A 231 9.73 1.49 0.38
CA ASP A 231 10.99 0.74 0.24
C ASP A 231 11.66 0.62 1.62
N ALA A 232 11.95 -0.60 2.03
CA ALA A 232 12.54 -0.89 3.33
C ALA A 232 14.06 -0.67 3.31
N LYS A 233 14.56 0.14 4.24
CA LYS A 233 15.99 0.43 4.41
C LYS A 233 16.42 0.26 5.87
N SER A 234 17.69 -0.09 6.05
CA SER A 234 18.30 -0.09 7.38
C SER A 234 18.65 1.35 7.80
N PRO A 235 18.45 1.72 9.07
CA PRO A 235 18.98 2.97 9.61
C PRO A 235 20.54 2.97 9.64
N THR A 236 21.14 1.77 9.69
CA THR A 236 22.60 1.58 9.65
C THR A 236 22.96 0.74 8.43
N PRO A 237 23.43 1.33 7.34
CA PRO A 237 23.67 0.61 6.09
C PRO A 237 24.83 -0.39 6.18
N VAL A 238 25.89 -0.07 6.91
CA VAL A 238 27.08 -0.92 7.08
C VAL A 238 27.66 -0.74 8.49
N ASP A 239 27.94 -1.83 9.17
CA ASP A 239 28.75 -1.79 10.38
C ASP A 239 30.22 -1.64 10.01
N MET A 240 30.76 -0.45 10.18
CA MET A 240 32.12 -0.10 9.76
C MET A 240 33.22 -0.81 10.59
N ASP A 241 32.95 -1.17 11.83
CA ASP A 241 33.92 -1.88 12.68
C ASP A 241 34.05 -3.34 12.21
N LEU A 242 32.93 -4.00 11.94
CA LEU A 242 32.91 -5.33 11.34
C LEU A 242 33.54 -5.33 9.94
N PHE A 243 33.21 -4.33 9.12
CA PHE A 243 33.77 -4.18 7.78
C PHE A 243 35.29 -4.02 7.83
N SER A 244 35.79 -3.13 8.68
CA SER A 244 37.24 -2.88 8.86
C SER A 244 38.01 -4.09 9.42
N SER A 245 37.32 -4.96 10.17
CA SER A 245 37.88 -6.22 10.68
C SER A 245 37.83 -7.38 9.70
N GLY A 246 37.35 -7.17 8.46
CA GLY A 246 37.24 -8.20 7.43
C GLY A 246 36.01 -9.10 7.53
N GLN A 247 35.06 -8.80 8.41
CA GLN A 247 33.82 -9.55 8.59
C GLN A 247 32.71 -8.99 7.67
N TYR A 248 32.93 -8.94 6.37
CA TYR A 248 32.11 -8.24 5.38
C TYR A 248 30.64 -8.68 5.37
N LEU A 249 30.36 -9.98 5.46
CA LEU A 249 28.98 -10.49 5.46
C LEU A 249 28.21 -10.04 6.70
N LYS A 250 28.84 -10.10 7.87
CA LYS A 250 28.22 -9.63 9.11
C LYS A 250 28.01 -8.11 9.11
N ALA A 251 28.94 -7.38 8.49
CA ALA A 251 28.84 -5.91 8.40
C ALA A 251 27.60 -5.42 7.63
N VAL A 252 27.04 -6.24 6.71
CA VAL A 252 25.84 -5.93 5.93
C VAL A 252 24.61 -6.74 6.33
N GLU A 253 24.71 -7.59 7.33
CA GLU A 253 23.62 -8.50 7.74
C GLU A 253 22.38 -7.74 8.18
N GLN A 254 22.53 -6.70 9.00
CA GLN A 254 21.41 -5.88 9.47
C GLN A 254 20.72 -5.15 8.31
N GLN A 255 21.50 -4.63 7.37
CA GLN A 255 20.98 -4.03 6.15
C GLN A 255 20.16 -5.05 5.34
N ALA A 256 20.72 -6.23 5.07
CA ALA A 256 20.07 -7.28 4.29
C ALA A 256 18.76 -7.73 4.94
N MET A 257 18.73 -7.87 6.27
CA MET A 257 17.52 -8.25 7.02
C MET A 257 16.42 -7.19 6.90
N ALA A 258 16.75 -5.92 7.00
CA ALA A 258 15.77 -4.84 6.82
C ALA A 258 15.22 -4.81 5.38
N GLU A 259 16.09 -4.87 4.37
CA GLU A 259 15.73 -4.80 2.96
C GLU A 259 14.95 -6.04 2.48
N THR A 260 15.04 -7.19 3.17
CA THR A 260 14.24 -8.38 2.87
C THR A 260 12.74 -8.11 2.91
N ILE A 261 12.27 -7.13 3.72
CA ILE A 261 10.86 -6.78 3.84
C ILE A 261 10.27 -6.31 2.50
N SER A 262 11.03 -5.54 1.70
CA SER A 262 10.61 -5.08 0.36
C SER A 262 11.20 -5.90 -0.79
N LYS A 263 11.74 -7.10 -0.53
CA LYS A 263 12.45 -7.87 -1.55
C LYS A 263 11.52 -8.53 -2.56
N ILE A 264 10.54 -9.29 -2.07
CA ILE A 264 9.68 -10.15 -2.91
C ILE A 264 8.22 -10.04 -2.46
N LEU A 265 7.30 -9.95 -3.44
CA LEU A 265 5.86 -10.09 -3.22
C LEU A 265 5.52 -11.55 -2.89
N TYR A 266 4.76 -11.78 -1.82
CA TYR A 266 4.31 -13.09 -1.34
C TYR A 266 5.43 -14.12 -1.13
N PRO A 267 6.33 -13.92 -0.16
CA PRO A 267 7.26 -14.97 0.23
C PRO A 267 6.50 -16.21 0.72
N GLU A 268 7.10 -17.39 0.53
CA GLU A 268 6.56 -18.66 1.04
C GLU A 268 6.39 -18.60 2.58
N ASP A 269 5.22 -19.00 3.08
CA ASP A 269 4.85 -18.90 4.51
C ASP A 269 4.50 -20.25 5.17
N ASN A 270 4.98 -21.35 4.62
CA ASN A 270 4.81 -22.68 5.19
C ASN A 270 5.65 -22.92 6.45
N HIS A 271 6.61 -22.03 6.75
CA HIS A 271 7.50 -22.09 7.91
C HIS A 271 7.45 -20.77 8.72
N TYR A 272 8.03 -20.79 9.92
CA TYR A 272 7.98 -19.67 10.85
C TYR A 272 8.58 -18.38 10.27
N GLU A 273 9.74 -18.47 9.64
CA GLU A 273 10.48 -17.33 9.05
C GLU A 273 9.66 -16.66 7.95
N GLY A 274 9.01 -17.43 7.09
CA GLY A 274 8.13 -16.92 6.05
C GLY A 274 6.88 -16.22 6.60
N LYS A 275 6.23 -16.83 7.61
CA LYS A 275 5.12 -16.19 8.33
C LYS A 275 5.56 -14.89 9.00
N SER A 276 6.73 -14.90 9.64
CA SER A 276 7.32 -13.72 10.27
C SER A 276 7.58 -12.61 9.25
N LEU A 277 8.15 -12.95 8.09
CA LEU A 277 8.41 -11.99 7.02
C LEU A 277 7.10 -11.40 6.46
N ARG A 278 6.08 -12.23 6.19
CA ARG A 278 4.76 -11.73 5.73
C ARG A 278 4.11 -10.79 6.74
N LEU A 279 4.15 -11.11 8.03
CA LEU A 279 3.62 -10.22 9.06
C LEU A 279 4.42 -8.91 9.14
N LYS A 280 5.76 -8.98 9.00
CA LYS A 280 6.61 -7.79 8.91
C LYS A 280 6.26 -6.93 7.69
N GLN A 281 6.05 -7.52 6.53
CA GLN A 281 5.62 -6.81 5.32
C GLN A 281 4.30 -6.07 5.54
N GLN A 282 3.29 -6.75 6.11
CA GLN A 282 1.99 -6.15 6.37
C GLN A 282 2.09 -4.97 7.35
N TYR A 283 2.77 -5.15 8.48
CA TYR A 283 2.91 -4.09 9.46
C TYR A 283 3.79 -2.95 8.95
N PHE A 284 4.85 -3.26 8.22
CA PHE A 284 5.76 -2.26 7.64
C PHE A 284 5.03 -1.23 6.80
N PHE A 285 4.31 -1.66 5.77
CA PHE A 285 3.64 -0.70 4.90
C PHE A 285 2.44 -0.03 5.56
N VAL A 286 1.74 -0.73 6.45
CA VAL A 286 0.62 -0.18 7.21
C VAL A 286 1.08 0.90 8.16
N SER A 287 2.10 0.62 8.99
CA SER A 287 2.60 1.58 9.97
C SER A 287 3.14 2.85 9.29
N ALA A 288 3.98 2.70 8.26
CA ALA A 288 4.47 3.83 7.47
C ALA A 288 3.33 4.65 6.84
N THR A 289 2.31 3.97 6.31
CA THR A 289 1.14 4.63 5.70
C THR A 289 0.36 5.43 6.72
N ILE A 290 0.00 4.84 7.85
CA ILE A 290 -0.80 5.52 8.89
C ILE A 290 -0.04 6.71 9.48
N GLN A 291 1.26 6.56 9.78
CA GLN A 291 2.12 7.65 10.23
C GLN A 291 2.13 8.81 9.22
N SER A 292 2.32 8.52 7.94
CA SER A 292 2.34 9.52 6.87
C SER A 292 1.01 10.28 6.74
N ILE A 293 -0.13 9.57 6.80
CA ILE A 293 -1.47 10.20 6.73
C ILE A 293 -1.70 11.09 7.96
N VAL A 294 -1.40 10.59 9.14
CA VAL A 294 -1.57 11.33 10.41
C VAL A 294 -0.68 12.57 10.42
N ARG A 295 0.59 12.46 10.02
CA ARG A 295 1.53 13.59 9.96
C ARG A 295 1.02 14.69 9.02
N LYS A 296 0.56 14.33 7.81
CA LYS A 296 -0.01 15.29 6.84
C LYS A 296 -1.28 15.94 7.39
N HIS A 297 -2.20 15.17 7.95
CA HIS A 297 -3.42 15.69 8.56
C HIS A 297 -3.12 16.66 9.72
N ARG A 298 -2.19 16.29 10.59
CA ARG A 298 -1.78 17.12 11.73
C ARG A 298 -1.16 18.45 11.29
N ALA A 299 -0.34 18.42 10.25
CA ALA A 299 0.25 19.64 9.67
C ALA A 299 -0.82 20.58 9.10
N GLU A 300 -1.87 20.04 8.49
CA GLU A 300 -2.95 20.81 7.85
C GLU A 300 -4.00 21.32 8.87
N TYR A 301 -4.42 20.45 9.81
CA TYR A 301 -5.56 20.76 10.70
C TYR A 301 -5.18 21.04 12.16
N GLY A 302 -3.96 20.73 12.58
CA GLY A 302 -3.48 20.92 13.96
C GLY A 302 -4.12 19.99 15.01
N THR A 303 -5.04 19.09 14.61
CA THR A 303 -5.77 18.16 15.49
C THR A 303 -6.19 16.91 14.74
N LEU A 304 -6.33 15.78 15.43
CA LEU A 304 -6.89 14.55 14.83
C LEU A 304 -8.39 14.34 15.13
N ARG A 305 -9.07 15.25 15.82
CA ARG A 305 -10.50 15.11 16.17
C ARG A 305 -11.40 14.94 14.95
N ASN A 306 -11.07 15.62 13.85
CA ASN A 306 -11.81 15.59 12.58
C ASN A 306 -11.21 14.60 11.55
N PHE A 307 -10.26 13.76 11.95
CA PHE A 307 -9.55 12.83 11.06
C PHE A 307 -10.53 11.95 10.26
N HIS A 308 -11.49 11.33 10.93
CA HIS A 308 -12.52 10.48 10.31
C HIS A 308 -13.44 11.21 9.33
N GLN A 309 -13.54 12.54 9.41
CA GLN A 309 -14.33 13.35 8.48
C GLN A 309 -13.57 13.64 7.19
N LYS A 310 -12.23 13.63 7.25
CA LYS A 310 -11.34 13.98 6.15
C LYS A 310 -10.73 12.77 5.45
N HIS A 311 -10.65 11.62 6.11
CA HIS A 311 -9.99 10.43 5.59
C HIS A 311 -10.89 9.19 5.63
N VAL A 312 -10.75 8.37 4.59
CA VAL A 312 -11.25 6.99 4.54
C VAL A 312 -10.07 6.08 4.25
N ILE A 313 -9.85 5.09 5.10
CA ILE A 313 -8.83 4.06 4.95
C ILE A 313 -9.52 2.80 4.47
N GLN A 314 -9.31 2.44 3.20
CA GLN A 314 -9.88 1.24 2.60
C GLN A 314 -8.90 0.07 2.75
N ILE A 315 -9.31 -0.95 3.48
CA ILE A 315 -8.58 -2.19 3.70
C ILE A 315 -8.94 -3.18 2.58
N ASN A 316 -8.00 -3.42 1.65
CA ASN A 316 -8.19 -4.34 0.54
C ASN A 316 -7.74 -5.75 0.94
N ASP A 317 -8.70 -6.64 1.20
CA ASP A 317 -8.54 -7.89 1.93
C ASP A 317 -8.04 -7.66 3.37
N THR A 318 -7.62 -8.72 4.08
CA THR A 318 -7.16 -8.63 5.47
C THR A 318 -5.69 -8.22 5.63
N HIS A 319 -4.93 -8.12 4.54
CA HIS A 319 -3.51 -7.81 4.60
C HIS A 319 -3.18 -6.49 5.33
N PRO A 320 -3.95 -5.39 5.13
CA PRO A 320 -3.71 -4.14 5.85
C PRO A 320 -4.51 -3.99 7.15
N THR A 321 -5.09 -5.03 7.71
CA THR A 321 -5.95 -4.96 8.91
C THR A 321 -5.25 -4.33 10.12
N LEU A 322 -3.92 -4.47 10.21
CA LEU A 322 -3.13 -3.84 11.28
C LEU A 322 -3.19 -2.30 11.28
N ALA A 323 -3.77 -1.69 10.25
CA ALA A 323 -4.08 -0.25 10.24
C ALA A 323 -5.02 0.15 11.39
N ILE A 324 -5.90 -0.76 11.83
CA ILE A 324 -6.83 -0.54 12.94
C ILE A 324 -6.07 -0.33 14.25
N PRO A 325 -5.29 -1.30 14.75
CA PRO A 325 -4.54 -1.12 15.98
C PRO A 325 -3.38 -0.12 15.85
N GLU A 326 -2.81 0.08 14.66
CA GLU A 326 -1.76 1.08 14.47
C GLU A 326 -2.29 2.51 14.60
N LEU A 327 -3.44 2.82 14.00
CA LEU A 327 -4.07 4.13 14.19
C LEU A 327 -4.47 4.32 15.67
N MET A 328 -4.97 3.28 16.35
CA MET A 328 -5.19 3.33 17.81
C MET A 328 -3.90 3.64 18.57
N ARG A 329 -2.78 2.99 18.24
CA ARG A 329 -1.48 3.23 18.86
C ARG A 329 -1.06 4.70 18.76
N ILE A 330 -1.13 5.25 17.59
CA ILE A 330 -0.74 6.66 17.37
C ILE A 330 -1.65 7.60 18.17
N LEU A 331 -2.98 7.37 18.11
CA LEU A 331 -3.93 8.21 18.84
C LEU A 331 -3.74 8.12 20.38
N LEU A 332 -3.47 6.93 20.90
CA LEU A 332 -3.28 6.71 22.34
C LEU A 332 -1.91 7.17 22.83
N ASP A 333 -0.85 6.69 22.17
CA ASP A 333 0.52 6.78 22.68
C ASP A 333 1.24 8.07 22.27
N GLU A 334 0.95 8.60 21.07
CA GLU A 334 1.61 9.79 20.53
C GLU A 334 0.76 11.05 20.69
N GLU A 335 -0.56 10.91 20.54
CA GLU A 335 -1.48 12.05 20.53
C GLU A 335 -2.24 12.20 21.87
N GLY A 336 -2.12 11.24 22.80
CA GLY A 336 -2.71 11.30 24.14
C GLY A 336 -4.24 11.26 24.19
N TYR A 337 -4.90 10.68 23.18
CA TYR A 337 -6.34 10.50 23.18
C TYR A 337 -6.75 9.40 24.18
N GLY A 338 -7.87 9.57 24.85
CA GLY A 338 -8.49 8.47 25.60
C GLY A 338 -9.07 7.42 24.64
N TRP A 339 -9.23 6.19 25.15
CA TRP A 339 -9.67 5.02 24.37
C TRP A 339 -10.94 5.27 23.53
N GLU A 340 -11.98 5.80 24.15
CA GLU A 340 -13.28 5.99 23.49
C GLU A 340 -13.19 7.01 22.33
N ALA A 341 -12.43 8.08 22.50
CA ALA A 341 -12.22 9.07 21.46
C ALA A 341 -11.38 8.51 20.31
N ALA A 342 -10.31 7.75 20.61
CA ALA A 342 -9.49 7.08 19.62
C ALA A 342 -10.29 6.03 18.85
N TRP A 343 -11.05 5.18 19.54
CA TRP A 343 -11.89 4.15 18.95
C TRP A 343 -12.98 4.73 18.05
N HIS A 344 -13.59 5.85 18.47
CA HIS A 344 -14.56 6.57 17.64
C HIS A 344 -13.92 7.01 16.31
N ILE A 345 -12.72 7.60 16.32
CA ILE A 345 -12.02 8.03 15.11
C ILE A 345 -11.77 6.83 14.19
N VAL A 346 -11.19 5.74 14.73
CA VAL A 346 -10.84 4.54 13.96
C VAL A 346 -12.08 3.92 13.32
N THR A 347 -13.13 3.69 14.09
CA THR A 347 -14.35 3.02 13.62
C THR A 347 -15.20 3.85 12.64
N HIS A 348 -14.86 5.12 12.42
CA HIS A 348 -15.54 5.99 11.47
C HIS A 348 -14.70 6.34 10.23
N CYS A 349 -13.46 5.83 10.13
CA CYS A 349 -12.61 6.07 8.97
C CYS A 349 -12.12 4.80 8.27
N VAL A 350 -12.26 3.60 8.83
CA VAL A 350 -11.80 2.35 8.21
C VAL A 350 -12.95 1.59 7.55
N ALA A 351 -12.72 1.06 6.35
CA ALA A 351 -13.65 0.23 5.61
C ALA A 351 -12.92 -1.01 5.06
N TYR A 352 -13.63 -2.12 4.88
CA TYR A 352 -13.04 -3.40 4.53
C TYR A 352 -13.71 -4.04 3.31
N THR A 353 -12.91 -4.49 2.36
CA THR A 353 -13.34 -5.33 1.24
C THR A 353 -12.84 -6.76 1.45
N ASN A 354 -13.76 -7.73 1.52
CA ASN A 354 -13.43 -9.15 1.55
C ASN A 354 -13.37 -9.71 0.13
N HIS A 355 -12.38 -10.57 -0.13
CA HIS A 355 -12.15 -11.21 -1.44
C HIS A 355 -12.34 -12.72 -1.44
N THR A 356 -12.52 -13.36 -0.28
CA THR A 356 -12.66 -14.82 -0.19
C THR A 356 -13.89 -15.25 0.60
N VAL A 357 -14.45 -16.41 0.23
CA VAL A 357 -15.52 -17.09 0.97
C VAL A 357 -15.06 -18.39 1.62
N LEU A 358 -13.85 -18.85 1.33
CA LEU A 358 -13.29 -20.07 1.89
C LEU A 358 -12.80 -19.81 3.32
N ALA A 359 -13.34 -20.53 4.28
CA ALA A 359 -13.00 -20.34 5.70
C ALA A 359 -11.51 -20.56 6.00
N GLU A 360 -10.89 -21.52 5.28
CA GLU A 360 -9.46 -21.82 5.37
C GLU A 360 -8.55 -20.73 4.79
N ALA A 361 -9.08 -19.90 3.90
CA ALA A 361 -8.34 -18.79 3.28
C ALA A 361 -8.51 -17.46 4.05
N LEU A 362 -9.37 -17.42 5.08
CA LEU A 362 -9.45 -16.27 5.99
C LEU A 362 -8.19 -16.20 6.85
N GLU A 363 -7.48 -15.09 6.75
CA GLU A 363 -6.18 -14.90 7.37
C GLU A 363 -6.22 -14.99 8.90
N ARG A 364 -5.33 -15.79 9.46
CA ARG A 364 -5.16 -15.99 10.89
C ARG A 364 -3.67 -15.97 11.23
N TRP A 365 -3.34 -15.33 12.34
CA TRP A 365 -1.97 -15.28 12.83
C TRP A 365 -1.85 -15.94 14.20
N PRO A 366 -0.81 -16.76 14.44
CA PRO A 366 -0.50 -17.23 15.78
C PRO A 366 -0.32 -16.02 16.72
N GLN A 367 -1.01 -16.00 17.84
CA GLN A 367 -0.90 -14.90 18.80
C GLN A 367 0.54 -14.66 19.25
N GLN A 368 1.32 -15.75 19.45
CA GLN A 368 2.72 -15.68 19.85
C GLN A 368 3.57 -14.90 18.84
N LEU A 369 3.29 -15.02 17.55
CA LEU A 369 4.02 -14.31 16.50
C LEU A 369 3.76 -12.79 16.59
N ILE A 370 2.49 -12.38 16.70
CA ILE A 370 2.15 -10.95 16.87
C ILE A 370 2.72 -10.41 18.17
N GLN A 371 2.60 -11.16 19.26
CA GLN A 371 3.11 -10.77 20.58
C GLN A 371 4.63 -10.52 20.57
N THR A 372 5.38 -11.36 19.85
CA THR A 372 6.83 -11.25 19.77
C THR A 372 7.27 -10.12 18.83
N LEU A 373 6.67 -10.03 17.64
CA LEU A 373 7.07 -9.04 16.64
C LEU A 373 6.50 -7.65 16.88
N LEU A 374 5.31 -7.54 17.46
CA LEU A 374 4.54 -6.30 17.57
C LEU A 374 3.94 -6.16 18.99
N PRO A 375 4.76 -6.10 20.05
CA PRO A 375 4.28 -6.21 21.42
C PRO A 375 3.27 -5.11 21.82
N ARG A 376 3.44 -3.87 21.31
CA ARG A 376 2.46 -2.81 21.59
C ARG A 376 1.15 -3.01 20.84
N ILE A 377 1.23 -3.40 19.58
CA ILE A 377 0.05 -3.75 18.78
C ILE A 377 -0.71 -4.92 19.40
N TRP A 378 0.00 -5.90 19.94
CA TRP A 378 -0.59 -7.03 20.67
C TRP A 378 -1.41 -6.56 21.89
N GLN A 379 -0.90 -5.62 22.71
CA GLN A 379 -1.65 -5.07 23.84
C GLN A 379 -2.96 -4.41 23.39
N ILE A 380 -2.89 -3.60 22.32
CA ILE A 380 -4.07 -2.92 21.77
C ILE A 380 -5.06 -3.92 21.19
N LEU A 381 -4.59 -4.93 20.44
CA LEU A 381 -5.44 -6.00 19.91
C LEU A 381 -6.14 -6.79 21.03
N THR A 382 -5.44 -7.06 22.13
CA THR A 382 -6.00 -7.76 23.29
C THR A 382 -7.13 -6.95 23.92
N GLU A 383 -6.95 -5.65 24.08
CA GLU A 383 -7.98 -4.75 24.60
C GLU A 383 -9.19 -4.64 23.66
N ILE A 384 -8.96 -4.46 22.34
CA ILE A 384 -10.05 -4.46 21.34
C ILE A 384 -10.80 -5.78 21.39
N SER A 385 -10.09 -6.91 21.42
CA SER A 385 -10.69 -8.24 21.46
C SER A 385 -11.51 -8.47 22.74
N GLY A 386 -10.99 -8.05 23.89
CA GLY A 386 -11.68 -8.19 25.17
C GLY A 386 -12.99 -7.41 25.21
N ARG A 387 -12.97 -6.15 24.77
CA ARG A 387 -14.18 -5.31 24.69
C ARG A 387 -15.20 -5.88 23.72
N TYR A 388 -14.76 -6.27 22.52
CA TYR A 388 -15.65 -6.87 21.53
C TYR A 388 -16.24 -8.20 22.01
N GLN A 389 -15.46 -9.04 22.67
CA GLN A 389 -15.94 -10.30 23.23
C GLN A 389 -16.98 -10.07 24.33
N GLN A 390 -16.79 -9.04 25.16
CA GLN A 390 -17.79 -8.67 26.18
C GLN A 390 -19.11 -8.22 25.50
N GLU A 391 -19.06 -7.35 24.50
CA GLU A 391 -20.24 -6.94 23.73
C GLU A 391 -20.98 -8.12 23.09
N LEU A 392 -20.22 -9.08 22.52
CA LEU A 392 -20.80 -10.30 21.93
C LEU A 392 -21.45 -11.19 23.01
N THR A 393 -20.81 -11.34 24.17
CA THR A 393 -21.31 -12.13 25.29
C THR A 393 -22.62 -11.55 25.81
N ASP A 394 -22.68 -10.24 25.94
CA ASP A 394 -23.91 -9.54 26.38
C ASP A 394 -25.03 -9.67 25.33
N TYR A 395 -24.71 -9.47 24.04
CA TYR A 395 -25.67 -9.57 22.96
C TYR A 395 -26.25 -10.98 22.77
N PHE A 396 -25.41 -12.01 22.87
CA PHE A 396 -25.80 -13.42 22.71
C PHE A 396 -26.13 -14.12 24.05
N HIS A 397 -26.26 -13.37 25.15
CA HIS A 397 -26.62 -13.88 26.48
C HIS A 397 -25.71 -15.04 26.92
N GLY A 398 -24.39 -14.95 26.62
CA GLY A 398 -23.41 -15.96 27.04
C GLY A 398 -23.32 -17.20 26.12
N ASP A 399 -24.03 -17.24 25.02
CA ASP A 399 -23.94 -18.35 24.04
C ASP A 399 -22.57 -18.39 23.33
N LEU A 400 -21.68 -19.22 23.86
CA LEU A 400 -20.33 -19.40 23.31
C LEU A 400 -20.30 -19.94 21.87
N SER A 401 -21.36 -20.65 21.43
CA SER A 401 -21.46 -21.12 20.05
C SER A 401 -21.58 -19.98 19.04
N LYS A 402 -22.02 -18.81 19.49
CA LYS A 402 -22.13 -17.56 18.71
C LYS A 402 -20.96 -16.62 18.93
N VAL A 403 -20.48 -16.55 20.16
CA VAL A 403 -19.35 -15.66 20.55
C VAL A 403 -18.03 -16.16 19.95
N ALA A 404 -17.70 -17.44 20.08
CA ALA A 404 -16.43 -17.99 19.66
C ALA A 404 -16.12 -17.83 18.15
N PRO A 405 -17.06 -18.03 17.20
CA PRO A 405 -16.81 -17.78 15.77
C PRO A 405 -16.51 -16.31 15.43
N MET A 406 -17.09 -15.37 16.19
CA MET A 406 -16.94 -13.93 15.96
C MET A 406 -15.76 -13.32 16.72
N ALA A 407 -15.21 -14.00 17.72
CA ALA A 407 -14.09 -13.51 18.53
C ALA A 407 -12.85 -13.21 17.65
N ILE A 408 -12.18 -12.09 17.95
CA ILE A 408 -10.96 -11.66 17.26
C ILE A 408 -9.79 -12.55 17.66
N ILE A 409 -9.59 -12.76 18.98
CA ILE A 409 -8.57 -13.66 19.52
C ILE A 409 -9.29 -14.89 20.10
N TRP A 410 -8.99 -16.06 19.55
CA TRP A 410 -9.59 -17.31 20.01
C TRP A 410 -8.71 -18.52 19.65
N GLY A 411 -8.54 -19.46 20.58
CA GLY A 411 -7.81 -20.69 20.33
C GLY A 411 -6.32 -20.49 20.03
N GLY A 412 -5.71 -19.42 20.51
CA GLY A 412 -4.30 -19.10 20.26
C GLY A 412 -4.04 -18.39 18.92
N GLU A 413 -5.08 -17.98 18.20
CA GLU A 413 -4.99 -17.29 16.92
C GLU A 413 -5.67 -15.93 16.94
N VAL A 414 -5.17 -14.99 16.13
CA VAL A 414 -5.79 -13.69 15.83
C VAL A 414 -6.44 -13.79 14.46
N ARG A 415 -7.75 -13.54 14.39
CA ARG A 415 -8.58 -13.64 13.19
C ARG A 415 -8.77 -12.26 12.57
N MET A 416 -8.07 -11.99 11.50
CA MET A 416 -7.98 -10.65 10.91
C MET A 416 -9.31 -10.17 10.33
N ALA A 417 -10.07 -11.04 9.69
CA ALA A 417 -11.39 -10.70 9.16
C ALA A 417 -12.38 -10.30 10.27
N ASN A 418 -12.34 -10.96 11.44
CA ASN A 418 -13.17 -10.62 12.58
C ASN A 418 -12.81 -9.23 13.16
N LEU A 419 -11.52 -8.87 13.16
CA LEU A 419 -11.07 -7.52 13.53
C LEU A 419 -11.63 -6.47 12.55
N CYS A 420 -11.58 -6.74 11.24
CA CYS A 420 -12.18 -5.86 10.23
C CYS A 420 -13.69 -5.69 10.43
N VAL A 421 -14.42 -6.78 10.64
CA VAL A 421 -15.89 -6.74 10.86
C VAL A 421 -16.22 -5.97 12.15
N CYS A 422 -15.42 -6.13 13.20
CA CYS A 422 -15.56 -5.36 14.44
C CYS A 422 -15.41 -3.86 14.20
N ALA A 423 -14.29 -3.45 13.61
CA ALA A 423 -13.84 -2.05 13.59
C ALA A 423 -14.34 -1.24 12.37
N CYS A 424 -14.55 -1.86 11.20
CA CYS A 424 -14.89 -1.13 9.98
C CYS A 424 -16.34 -0.62 9.99
N PHE A 425 -16.56 0.62 9.50
CA PHE A 425 -17.90 1.17 9.35
C PHE A 425 -18.67 0.55 8.16
N LYS A 426 -17.94 0.01 7.17
CA LYS A 426 -18.48 -0.74 6.04
C LYS A 426 -17.64 -1.96 5.72
N VAL A 427 -18.34 -3.03 5.35
CA VAL A 427 -17.78 -4.31 4.89
C VAL A 427 -18.43 -4.63 3.55
N ASN A 428 -17.67 -4.86 2.50
CA ASN A 428 -18.25 -5.24 1.21
C ASN A 428 -17.63 -6.51 0.64
N GLY A 429 -18.47 -7.24 -0.10
CA GLY A 429 -18.04 -8.24 -1.05
C GLY A 429 -17.88 -7.64 -2.44
N VAL A 430 -17.30 -8.40 -3.37
CA VAL A 430 -16.86 -7.95 -4.70
C VAL A 430 -17.83 -8.34 -5.84
N SER A 431 -18.95 -8.97 -5.51
CA SER A 431 -20.10 -9.25 -6.40
C SER A 431 -21.35 -9.48 -5.58
N ALA A 432 -22.53 -9.43 -6.21
CA ALA A 432 -23.80 -9.70 -5.53
C ALA A 432 -23.83 -11.12 -4.94
N LEU A 433 -23.39 -12.13 -5.70
CA LEU A 433 -23.30 -13.51 -5.23
C LEU A 433 -22.34 -13.65 -4.05
N HIS A 434 -21.12 -13.12 -4.18
CA HIS A 434 -20.12 -13.13 -3.11
C HIS A 434 -20.65 -12.48 -1.83
N THR A 435 -21.25 -11.29 -1.95
CA THR A 435 -21.85 -10.58 -0.81
C THR A 435 -23.00 -11.37 -0.19
N GLY A 436 -23.79 -12.05 -1.00
CA GLY A 436 -24.84 -12.96 -0.53
C GLY A 436 -24.27 -14.08 0.35
N ILE A 437 -23.19 -14.71 -0.07
CA ILE A 437 -22.47 -15.74 0.71
C ILE A 437 -21.89 -15.17 2.00
N LEU A 438 -21.27 -14.00 1.97
CA LEU A 438 -20.76 -13.35 3.18
C LEU A 438 -21.86 -13.15 4.23
N LYS A 439 -23.06 -12.71 3.81
CA LYS A 439 -24.21 -12.47 4.68
C LYS A 439 -24.88 -13.74 5.19
N ALA A 440 -24.93 -14.79 4.35
CA ALA A 440 -25.65 -16.02 4.67
C ALA A 440 -24.80 -17.05 5.44
N ASP A 441 -23.45 -16.99 5.27
CA ASP A 441 -22.53 -18.02 5.79
C ASP A 441 -21.36 -17.40 6.54
N VAL A 442 -20.38 -16.80 5.82
CA VAL A 442 -19.07 -16.41 6.37
C VAL A 442 -19.17 -15.47 7.58
N PHE A 443 -20.01 -14.43 7.49
CA PHE A 443 -20.24 -13.43 8.54
C PHE A 443 -21.71 -13.37 9.00
N LYS A 444 -22.40 -14.50 8.94
CA LYS A 444 -23.85 -14.60 9.21
C LYS A 444 -24.27 -13.94 10.53
N ASP A 445 -23.60 -14.29 11.63
CA ASP A 445 -23.96 -13.78 12.96
C ASP A 445 -23.61 -12.30 13.10
N ALA A 446 -22.51 -11.84 12.49
CA ALA A 446 -22.16 -10.43 12.43
C ALA A 446 -23.14 -9.62 11.58
N TYR A 447 -23.59 -10.17 10.44
CA TYR A 447 -24.62 -9.55 9.61
C TYR A 447 -25.96 -9.45 10.33
N GLN A 448 -26.38 -10.46 11.09
CA GLN A 448 -27.58 -10.39 11.89
C GLN A 448 -27.51 -9.29 12.96
N ARG A 449 -26.35 -9.07 13.56
CA ARG A 449 -26.13 -8.05 14.59
C ARG A 449 -26.06 -6.63 13.99
N GLN A 450 -25.41 -6.44 12.85
CA GLN A 450 -25.12 -5.14 12.23
C GLN A 450 -25.30 -5.19 10.71
N PRO A 451 -26.53 -5.39 10.20
CA PRO A 451 -26.78 -5.56 8.77
C PRO A 451 -26.39 -4.34 7.93
N GLU A 452 -26.43 -3.14 8.51
CA GLU A 452 -26.11 -1.88 7.86
C GLU A 452 -24.62 -1.73 7.48
N LYS A 453 -23.75 -2.52 8.10
CA LYS A 453 -22.32 -2.56 7.74
C LYS A 453 -22.08 -3.24 6.39
N PHE A 454 -22.91 -4.23 6.02
CA PHE A 454 -22.64 -5.12 4.90
C PHE A 454 -23.28 -4.64 3.60
N GLN A 455 -22.46 -4.39 2.60
CA GLN A 455 -22.92 -3.93 1.28
C GLN A 455 -22.22 -4.69 0.15
N ASN A 456 -22.77 -4.57 -1.05
CA ASN A 456 -22.16 -5.10 -2.27
C ASN A 456 -21.51 -3.96 -3.05
N VAL A 457 -20.28 -4.18 -3.51
CA VAL A 457 -19.62 -3.34 -4.52
C VAL A 457 -19.07 -4.28 -5.58
N THR A 458 -19.82 -4.46 -6.67
CA THR A 458 -19.42 -5.34 -7.77
C THR A 458 -18.18 -4.77 -8.46
N ASN A 459 -17.18 -5.63 -8.69
CA ASN A 459 -15.98 -5.26 -9.43
C ASN A 459 -16.35 -4.81 -10.86
N GLY A 460 -15.67 -3.75 -11.30
CA GLY A 460 -15.69 -3.30 -12.68
C GLY A 460 -14.39 -3.64 -13.41
N VAL A 461 -14.30 -3.19 -14.64
CA VAL A 461 -13.10 -3.31 -15.50
C VAL A 461 -12.72 -1.92 -15.99
N ASP A 462 -11.46 -1.55 -15.84
CA ASP A 462 -10.91 -0.40 -16.53
C ASP A 462 -10.36 -0.86 -17.89
N HIS A 463 -11.05 -0.52 -18.96
CA HIS A 463 -10.70 -0.90 -20.32
C HIS A 463 -9.47 -0.19 -20.87
N ARG A 464 -8.95 0.82 -20.17
CA ARG A 464 -7.74 1.57 -20.55
C ARG A 464 -6.46 0.96 -19.98
N ARG A 465 -6.62 -0.03 -19.08
CA ARG A 465 -5.48 -0.65 -18.39
C ARG A 465 -5.27 -2.10 -18.82
#